data_c4f52bb8f09ebf8efc2b38c6a2989842
#
_entry.id   c4f52bb8f09ebf8efc2b38c6a2989842
#
_cell.length_a   1.000
_cell.length_b   1.000
_cell.length_c   1.000
_cell.angle_alpha   90.00
_cell.angle_beta   90.00
_cell.angle_gamma   90.00
#
_symmetry.space_group_name_H-M   'P 1'
#
loop_
_entity.id
_entity.type
_entity.pdbx_description
1 polymer ?
#
loop_
_entity_poly.entity_id
_entity_poly.type
_entity_poly.pdbx_seq_one_letter_code
_entity_poly.pdbx_strand_id
1 'polypeptide(L)'
;MTFEEIRALDEQYVMPAYSRFPVAVDHGKGATVWDVAGKEYIDFTAGIGVCSLGYDYQPWVDAVSSQAAKLAHISNLYYAEPYAKVAQKLCTRAGMSNVMFANSGAEGNEAMIKLARKYSYDKYGKGRGTILTLHNSFHGRTLATLTATGQDKFHDYFFPFPEGFRYADANDLDSVEAVAGHDVCAVMFELIQGEGGVLPLDRAFVSAVADLCEKRDWLLLIDEVQTGVGRTGSLFAFQQYGITPDAVSFAKGIAGGLPFGGVMASEKCRNVFTAGTHGTTFGGNPVGAAAACCVLDTIDQDFLDKVKEKGDYLRTQIEAMDIPCLGKTRGMGLMIGIEVTGDRTNRELAAALAEHGLLCLTAGPGLRLLPPLVISQEEMDKGLAILKNTLS
;
A
#
# COMPACT_ATOMS: atom_id res chain seq x y z
N MET A 1 19.85 14.64 20.21
CA MET A 1 18.98 14.17 21.31
C MET A 1 19.21 12.70 21.55
N THR A 2 19.16 12.24 22.79
CA THR A 2 19.21 10.79 23.11
C THR A 2 17.84 10.15 22.82
N PHE A 3 17.79 8.82 22.81
CA PHE A 3 16.55 8.08 22.70
C PHE A 3 15.54 8.46 23.80
N GLU A 4 16.01 8.57 25.04
CA GLU A 4 15.18 8.92 26.21
C GLU A 4 14.58 10.33 26.08
N GLU A 5 15.34 11.29 25.58
CA GLU A 5 14.86 12.67 25.35
C GLU A 5 13.80 12.70 24.25
N ILE A 6 14.01 11.98 23.14
CA ILE A 6 13.03 11.88 22.04
C ILE A 6 11.76 11.19 22.53
N ARG A 7 11.92 10.08 23.26
CA ARG A 7 10.80 9.31 23.83
C ARG A 7 9.98 10.18 24.80
N ALA A 8 10.62 10.92 25.68
CA ALA A 8 9.95 11.79 26.65
C ALA A 8 9.11 12.86 25.95
N LEU A 9 9.62 13.48 24.89
CA LEU A 9 8.86 14.46 24.08
C LEU A 9 7.69 13.81 23.35
N ASP A 10 7.88 12.61 22.78
CA ASP A 10 6.80 11.88 22.10
C ASP A 10 5.69 11.52 23.09
N GLU A 11 6.04 10.94 24.24
CA GLU A 11 5.07 10.56 25.28
C GLU A 11 4.32 11.78 25.87
N GLN A 12 4.94 12.96 25.92
CA GLN A 12 4.34 14.17 26.42
C GLN A 12 3.41 14.86 25.41
N TYR A 13 3.77 14.89 24.13
CA TYR A 13 3.12 15.77 23.14
C TYR A 13 2.41 15.04 22.00
N VAL A 14 2.66 13.73 21.78
CA VAL A 14 2.02 12.95 20.72
C VAL A 14 0.94 12.05 21.32
N MET A 15 -0.26 12.05 20.71
CA MET A 15 -1.34 11.14 21.15
C MET A 15 -0.86 9.69 21.02
N PRO A 16 -1.10 8.81 22.01
CA PRO A 16 -0.60 7.44 22.07
C PRO A 16 -1.37 6.48 21.14
N ALA A 17 -1.57 6.89 19.88
CA ALA A 17 -2.26 6.10 18.87
C ALA A 17 -1.41 4.94 18.31
N TYR A 18 -0.11 4.93 18.57
CA TYR A 18 0.85 3.94 18.06
C TYR A 18 1.63 3.29 19.19
N SER A 19 1.84 1.97 19.06
CA SER A 19 2.74 1.23 19.94
C SER A 19 4.10 1.11 19.24
N ARG A 20 5.04 2.03 19.55
CA ARG A 20 6.36 2.08 18.90
C ARG A 20 7.31 1.02 19.43
N PHE A 21 8.22 0.56 18.56
CA PHE A 21 9.41 -0.16 19.00
C PHE A 21 10.42 0.82 19.61
N PRO A 22 11.27 0.40 20.56
CA PRO A 22 12.22 1.27 21.27
C PRO A 22 13.45 1.60 20.40
N VAL A 23 13.23 2.19 19.25
CA VAL A 23 14.28 2.61 18.29
C VAL A 23 13.98 4.03 17.83
N ALA A 24 14.96 4.94 18.00
CA ALA A 24 14.87 6.31 17.47
C ALA A 24 15.79 6.45 16.26
N VAL A 25 15.24 6.21 15.08
CA VAL A 25 15.96 6.30 13.80
C VAL A 25 16.34 7.75 13.52
N ASP A 26 17.60 7.98 13.11
CA ASP A 26 18.17 9.28 12.77
C ASP A 26 18.29 9.47 11.26
N HIS A 27 18.99 8.57 10.57
CA HIS A 27 19.24 8.64 9.13
C HIS A 27 19.28 7.25 8.50
N GLY A 28 19.36 7.20 7.15
CA GLY A 28 19.44 5.96 6.42
C GLY A 28 20.15 6.10 5.08
N LYS A 29 20.57 4.96 4.50
CA LYS A 29 21.12 4.83 3.15
C LYS A 29 20.75 3.46 2.56
N GLY A 30 20.21 3.41 1.35
CA GLY A 30 19.73 2.15 0.78
C GLY A 30 18.61 1.54 1.62
N ALA A 31 18.80 0.32 2.11
CA ALA A 31 17.91 -0.35 3.05
C ALA A 31 18.50 -0.44 4.48
N THR A 32 19.51 0.38 4.78
CA THR A 32 20.15 0.44 6.09
C THR A 32 19.79 1.75 6.78
N VAL A 33 19.46 1.70 8.07
CA VAL A 33 19.19 2.88 8.90
C VAL A 33 20.02 2.85 10.17
N TRP A 34 20.29 4.02 10.73
CA TRP A 34 20.99 4.17 12.00
C TRP A 34 20.13 4.92 13.00
N ASP A 35 20.20 4.49 14.25
CA ASP A 35 19.55 5.21 15.34
C ASP A 35 20.42 6.36 15.86
N VAL A 36 19.85 7.16 16.76
CA VAL A 36 20.54 8.31 17.38
C VAL A 36 21.78 7.93 18.22
N ALA A 37 21.97 6.67 18.57
CA ALA A 37 23.16 6.15 19.22
C ALA A 37 24.19 5.60 18.22
N GLY A 38 23.88 5.61 16.92
CA GLY A 38 24.73 5.10 15.84
C GLY A 38 24.66 3.58 15.63
N LYS A 39 23.68 2.90 16.24
CA LYS A 39 23.45 1.48 15.98
C LYS A 39 22.80 1.31 14.61
N GLU A 40 23.35 0.35 13.83
CA GLU A 40 22.88 -0.01 12.50
C GLU A 40 21.72 -1.00 12.56
N TYR A 41 20.76 -0.81 11.63
CA TYR A 41 19.64 -1.71 11.40
C TYR A 41 19.45 -1.94 9.91
N ILE A 42 19.17 -3.17 9.52
CA ILE A 42 18.63 -3.48 8.19
C ILE A 42 17.11 -3.24 8.21
N ASP A 43 16.61 -2.43 7.29
CA ASP A 43 15.21 -2.08 7.22
C ASP A 43 14.44 -2.97 6.23
N PHE A 44 13.71 -3.94 6.77
CA PHE A 44 12.74 -4.72 6.00
C PHE A 44 11.32 -4.17 6.12
N THR A 45 11.18 -2.86 6.40
CA THR A 45 9.87 -2.19 6.52
C THR A 45 9.61 -1.14 5.45
N ALA A 46 10.65 -0.42 5.01
CA ALA A 46 10.56 0.75 4.16
C ALA A 46 9.47 1.75 4.59
N GLY A 47 9.26 1.92 5.91
CA GLY A 47 8.18 2.77 6.44
C GLY A 47 6.77 2.26 6.05
N ILE A 48 6.55 0.96 6.11
CA ILE A 48 5.34 0.24 5.65
C ILE A 48 5.20 0.28 4.12
N GLY A 49 6.31 -0.03 3.41
CA GLY A 49 6.35 -0.10 1.95
C GLY A 49 6.28 1.25 1.24
N VAL A 50 6.70 2.33 1.90
CA VAL A 50 6.65 3.70 1.39
C VAL A 50 7.96 4.13 0.75
N CYS A 51 9.10 3.92 1.40
CA CYS A 51 10.42 4.29 0.89
C CYS A 51 10.90 3.29 -0.17
N SER A 52 10.23 3.27 -1.34
CA SER A 52 10.49 2.31 -2.42
C SER A 52 11.91 2.39 -2.97
N LEU A 53 12.49 3.59 -3.06
CA LEU A 53 13.87 3.83 -3.50
C LEU A 53 14.88 3.84 -2.35
N GLY A 54 14.48 3.41 -1.15
CA GLY A 54 15.34 3.44 0.04
C GLY A 54 15.62 4.85 0.55
N TYR A 55 16.69 4.96 1.32
CA TYR A 55 17.12 6.20 1.93
C TYR A 55 18.32 6.78 1.17
N ASP A 56 18.46 8.12 1.17
CA ASP A 56 19.58 8.84 0.53
C ASP A 56 19.75 8.52 -0.97
N TYR A 57 18.63 8.32 -1.69
CA TYR A 57 18.66 8.15 -3.15
C TYR A 57 18.79 9.50 -3.82
N GLN A 58 20.01 9.85 -4.27
CA GLN A 58 20.35 11.20 -4.73
C GLN A 58 19.43 11.75 -5.84
N PRO A 59 19.02 10.98 -6.88
CA PRO A 59 18.11 11.51 -7.89
C PRO A 59 16.75 11.95 -7.32
N TRP A 60 16.25 11.26 -6.29
CA TRP A 60 15.01 11.62 -5.60
C TRP A 60 15.21 12.88 -4.75
N VAL A 61 16.33 12.97 -4.00
CA VAL A 61 16.68 14.15 -3.19
C VAL A 61 16.77 15.39 -4.08
N ASP A 62 17.42 15.28 -5.24
CA ASP A 62 17.58 16.39 -6.20
C ASP A 62 16.23 16.81 -6.81
N ALA A 63 15.37 15.85 -7.19
CA ALA A 63 14.04 16.12 -7.71
C ALA A 63 13.17 16.89 -6.70
N VAL A 64 13.15 16.43 -5.45
CA VAL A 64 12.39 17.06 -4.36
C VAL A 64 12.93 18.46 -4.04
N SER A 65 14.24 18.60 -3.83
CA SER A 65 14.87 19.87 -3.45
C SER A 65 14.71 20.92 -4.53
N SER A 66 14.95 20.56 -5.79
CA SER A 66 14.81 21.46 -6.94
C SER A 66 13.37 21.93 -7.11
N GLN A 67 12.41 21.02 -6.97
CA GLN A 67 11.00 21.37 -7.11
C GLN A 67 10.51 22.21 -5.91
N ALA A 68 10.96 21.90 -4.69
CA ALA A 68 10.62 22.69 -3.50
C ALA A 68 11.14 24.13 -3.61
N ALA A 69 12.36 24.31 -4.15
CA ALA A 69 12.92 25.63 -4.43
C ALA A 69 12.18 26.39 -5.54
N LYS A 70 11.62 25.66 -6.54
CA LYS A 70 10.93 26.25 -7.69
C LYS A 70 9.47 26.62 -7.37
N LEU A 71 8.69 25.66 -6.87
CA LEU A 71 7.27 25.81 -6.56
C LEU A 71 6.80 24.65 -5.68
N ALA A 72 6.56 24.94 -4.40
CA ALA A 72 6.13 23.90 -3.45
C ALA A 72 4.64 23.54 -3.60
N HIS A 73 3.76 24.55 -3.81
CA HIS A 73 2.31 24.36 -3.93
C HIS A 73 1.67 25.51 -4.72
N ILE A 74 0.57 25.20 -5.45
CA ILE A 74 -0.22 26.19 -6.20
C ILE A 74 -1.72 25.87 -6.24
N SER A 75 -2.16 24.78 -5.61
CA SER A 75 -3.49 24.19 -5.67
C SER A 75 -3.86 23.60 -7.05
N ASN A 76 -5.04 22.97 -7.12
CA ASN A 76 -5.59 22.40 -8.36
C ASN A 76 -6.40 23.43 -9.19
N LEU A 77 -6.33 24.73 -8.84
CA LEU A 77 -6.93 25.81 -9.61
C LEU A 77 -6.07 26.25 -10.80
N TYR A 78 -4.80 25.87 -10.81
CA TYR A 78 -3.84 26.24 -11.85
C TYR A 78 -3.09 25.01 -12.37
N TYR A 79 -2.65 25.06 -13.61
CA TYR A 79 -1.84 23.99 -14.19
C TYR A 79 -0.41 24.02 -13.66
N ALA A 80 0.14 22.84 -13.40
CA ALA A 80 1.53 22.66 -13.00
C ALA A 80 2.16 21.50 -13.79
N GLU A 81 3.35 21.71 -14.34
CA GLU A 81 4.04 20.75 -15.19
C GLU A 81 4.27 19.38 -14.51
N PRO A 82 4.79 19.30 -13.26
CA PRO A 82 5.03 18.01 -12.59
C PRO A 82 3.74 17.19 -12.44
N TYR A 83 2.61 17.86 -12.13
CA TYR A 83 1.30 17.22 -12.03
C TYR A 83 0.89 16.53 -13.34
N ALA A 84 0.99 17.24 -14.46
CA ALA A 84 0.62 16.70 -15.77
C ALA A 84 1.55 15.56 -16.20
N LYS A 85 2.85 15.65 -15.93
CA LYS A 85 3.84 14.61 -16.24
C LYS A 85 3.60 13.33 -15.45
N VAL A 86 3.36 13.41 -14.14
CA VAL A 86 3.08 12.20 -13.34
C VAL A 86 1.77 11.55 -13.74
N ALA A 87 0.74 12.33 -14.08
CA ALA A 87 -0.53 11.83 -14.59
C ALA A 87 -0.31 11.04 -15.90
N GLN A 88 0.42 11.61 -16.86
CA GLN A 88 0.74 10.95 -18.11
C GLN A 88 1.50 9.63 -17.88
N LYS A 89 2.57 9.65 -17.08
CA LYS A 89 3.40 8.46 -16.79
C LYS A 89 2.57 7.32 -16.15
N LEU A 90 1.76 7.66 -15.13
CA LEU A 90 0.90 6.69 -14.47
C LEU A 90 -0.12 6.08 -15.42
N CYS A 91 -0.91 6.92 -16.08
CA CYS A 91 -1.99 6.44 -16.93
C CYS A 91 -1.46 5.62 -18.11
N THR A 92 -0.38 6.07 -18.77
CA THR A 92 0.22 5.34 -19.90
C THR A 92 0.75 3.97 -19.47
N ARG A 93 1.47 3.90 -18.34
CA ARG A 93 2.08 2.64 -17.88
C ARG A 93 1.08 1.68 -17.25
N ALA A 94 0.02 2.20 -16.62
CA ALA A 94 -1.04 1.40 -16.03
C ALA A 94 -2.13 0.98 -17.06
N GLY A 95 -2.16 1.58 -18.25
CA GLY A 95 -3.26 1.38 -19.20
C GLY A 95 -4.59 2.00 -18.74
N MET A 96 -4.50 3.05 -17.90
CA MET A 96 -5.67 3.76 -17.36
C MET A 96 -5.90 5.06 -18.13
N SER A 97 -7.11 5.61 -18.02
CA SER A 97 -7.52 6.75 -18.83
C SER A 97 -7.14 8.10 -18.23
N ASN A 98 -7.40 8.28 -16.96
CA ASN A 98 -7.05 9.50 -16.22
C ASN A 98 -6.84 9.21 -14.73
N VAL A 99 -6.39 10.23 -13.99
CA VAL A 99 -6.07 10.13 -12.57
C VAL A 99 -6.55 11.36 -11.81
N MET A 100 -7.02 11.15 -10.59
CA MET A 100 -7.20 12.17 -9.59
C MET A 100 -6.22 11.93 -8.45
N PHE A 101 -5.39 12.93 -8.12
CA PHE A 101 -4.43 12.83 -7.04
C PHE A 101 -5.04 13.23 -5.68
N ALA A 102 -4.51 12.59 -4.64
CA ALA A 102 -4.79 12.80 -3.24
C ALA A 102 -3.46 12.77 -2.43
N ASN A 103 -3.52 12.69 -1.10
CA ASN A 103 -2.33 12.75 -0.25
C ASN A 103 -2.01 11.40 0.43
N SER A 104 -2.95 10.48 0.42
CA SER A 104 -2.85 9.20 1.13
C SER A 104 -3.66 8.10 0.43
N GLY A 105 -3.41 6.84 0.83
CA GLY A 105 -4.22 5.70 0.38
C GLY A 105 -5.67 5.80 0.82
N ALA A 106 -5.92 6.27 2.05
CA ALA A 106 -7.28 6.46 2.54
C ALA A 106 -8.05 7.48 1.68
N GLU A 107 -7.44 8.62 1.34
CA GLU A 107 -8.07 9.60 0.44
C GLU A 107 -8.26 9.06 -0.98
N GLY A 108 -7.32 8.26 -1.49
CA GLY A 108 -7.46 7.57 -2.78
C GLY A 108 -8.64 6.60 -2.77
N ASN A 109 -8.81 5.83 -1.70
CA ASN A 109 -9.93 4.92 -1.51
C ASN A 109 -11.27 5.66 -1.29
N GLU A 110 -11.29 6.76 -0.55
CA GLU A 110 -12.47 7.64 -0.46
C GLU A 110 -12.90 8.14 -1.84
N ALA A 111 -11.94 8.59 -2.66
CA ALA A 111 -12.20 9.02 -4.03
C ALA A 111 -12.74 7.84 -4.87
N MET A 112 -12.19 6.65 -4.75
CA MET A 112 -12.62 5.45 -5.45
C MET A 112 -14.06 5.03 -5.07
N ILE A 113 -14.39 5.04 -3.78
CA ILE A 113 -15.74 4.80 -3.24
C ILE A 113 -16.72 5.83 -3.80
N LYS A 114 -16.37 7.11 -3.77
CA LYS A 114 -17.21 8.20 -4.32
C LYS A 114 -17.39 8.09 -5.83
N LEU A 115 -16.34 7.71 -6.56
CA LEU A 115 -16.39 7.48 -8.00
C LEU A 115 -17.40 6.38 -8.34
N ALA A 116 -17.35 5.24 -7.63
CA ALA A 116 -18.26 4.13 -7.85
C ALA A 116 -19.73 4.51 -7.57
N ARG A 117 -19.98 5.18 -6.45
CA ARG A 117 -21.31 5.64 -6.08
C ARG A 117 -21.86 6.66 -7.07
N LYS A 118 -21.01 7.60 -7.53
CA LYS A 118 -21.42 8.61 -8.52
C LYS A 118 -21.67 7.99 -9.88
N TYR A 119 -20.81 7.09 -10.38
CA TYR A 119 -21.06 6.35 -11.62
C TYR A 119 -22.41 5.66 -11.61
N SER A 120 -22.69 4.95 -10.53
CA SER A 120 -23.96 4.24 -10.38
C SER A 120 -25.16 5.18 -10.30
N TYR A 121 -25.01 6.28 -9.56
CA TYR A 121 -26.08 7.30 -9.47
C TYR A 121 -26.37 7.96 -10.81
N ASP A 122 -25.35 8.35 -11.56
CA ASP A 122 -25.51 9.00 -12.86
C ASP A 122 -26.22 8.07 -13.87
N LYS A 123 -26.00 6.75 -13.76
CA LYS A 123 -26.56 5.76 -14.68
C LYS A 123 -27.92 5.23 -14.25
N TYR A 124 -28.15 5.03 -12.96
CA TYR A 124 -29.30 4.29 -12.41
C TYR A 124 -30.16 5.11 -11.43
N GLY A 125 -29.71 6.29 -11.02
CA GLY A 125 -30.36 7.06 -9.97
C GLY A 125 -30.07 6.55 -8.56
N LYS A 126 -30.94 6.91 -7.60
CA LYS A 126 -30.80 6.52 -6.19
C LYS A 126 -31.05 5.02 -5.96
N GLY A 127 -30.42 4.46 -4.92
CA GLY A 127 -30.71 3.11 -4.41
C GLY A 127 -29.70 2.05 -4.82
N ARG A 128 -28.66 2.40 -5.62
CA ARG A 128 -27.60 1.49 -6.03
C ARG A 128 -26.23 2.09 -5.67
N GLY A 129 -25.84 1.98 -4.40
CA GLY A 129 -24.61 2.57 -3.88
C GLY A 129 -23.84 1.68 -2.92
N THR A 130 -24.21 0.41 -2.79
CA THR A 130 -23.53 -0.57 -1.95
C THR A 130 -22.26 -1.07 -2.64
N ILE A 131 -21.17 -1.16 -1.87
CA ILE A 131 -19.86 -1.68 -2.29
C ILE A 131 -19.60 -2.97 -1.50
N LEU A 132 -19.26 -4.03 -2.21
CA LEU A 132 -18.80 -5.28 -1.59
C LEU A 132 -17.30 -5.17 -1.33
N THR A 133 -16.86 -5.55 -0.14
CA THR A 133 -15.45 -5.66 0.24
C THR A 133 -15.17 -7.06 0.77
N LEU A 134 -13.92 -7.38 1.11
CA LEU A 134 -13.58 -8.71 1.60
C LEU A 134 -13.23 -8.66 3.10
N HIS A 135 -13.59 -9.72 3.82
CA HIS A 135 -13.08 -9.96 5.17
C HIS A 135 -11.54 -9.96 5.18
N ASN A 136 -10.93 -9.52 6.27
CA ASN A 136 -9.49 -9.30 6.45
C ASN A 136 -8.85 -8.22 5.59
N SER A 137 -9.62 -7.46 4.78
CA SER A 137 -9.11 -6.32 4.02
C SER A 137 -8.71 -5.14 4.90
N PHE A 138 -7.91 -4.23 4.33
CA PHE A 138 -7.58 -2.95 4.95
C PHE A 138 -7.56 -1.84 3.90
N HIS A 139 -8.49 -0.87 4.01
CA HIS A 139 -8.65 0.21 3.03
C HIS A 139 -8.39 1.61 3.58
N GLY A 140 -8.15 1.77 4.88
CA GLY A 140 -7.81 3.05 5.48
C GLY A 140 -8.43 3.30 6.86
N ARG A 141 -8.25 4.52 7.36
CA ARG A 141 -8.68 4.95 8.70
C ARG A 141 -9.67 6.12 8.70
N THR A 142 -10.11 6.62 7.53
CA THR A 142 -11.24 7.54 7.43
C THR A 142 -12.54 6.78 7.63
N LEU A 143 -13.64 7.44 7.97
CA LEU A 143 -14.88 6.73 8.33
C LEU A 143 -15.38 5.80 7.22
N ALA A 144 -15.37 6.21 5.94
CA ALA A 144 -15.84 5.33 4.88
C ALA A 144 -14.81 4.22 4.55
N THR A 145 -13.51 4.51 4.50
CA THR A 145 -12.49 3.48 4.28
C THR A 145 -12.35 2.52 5.47
N LEU A 146 -12.62 3.00 6.68
CA LEU A 146 -12.69 2.16 7.87
C LEU A 146 -13.89 1.21 7.80
N THR A 147 -15.05 1.72 7.37
CA THR A 147 -16.22 0.87 7.12
C THR A 147 -15.96 -0.14 6.01
N ALA A 148 -15.23 0.23 4.95
CA ALA A 148 -14.85 -0.71 3.89
C ALA A 148 -13.85 -1.79 4.34
N THR A 149 -13.10 -1.53 5.43
CA THR A 149 -12.11 -2.47 5.99
C THR A 149 -12.81 -3.63 6.68
N GLY A 150 -12.61 -4.86 6.19
CA GLY A 150 -13.27 -6.08 6.67
C GLY A 150 -12.61 -6.69 7.91
N GLN A 151 -12.30 -5.90 8.94
CA GLN A 151 -11.69 -6.33 10.19
C GLN A 151 -12.42 -5.73 11.39
N ASP A 152 -13.23 -6.51 12.08
CA ASP A 152 -14.11 -6.08 13.18
C ASP A 152 -13.38 -5.30 14.28
N LYS A 153 -12.14 -5.68 14.60
CA LYS A 153 -11.32 -4.99 15.62
C LYS A 153 -11.13 -3.48 15.39
N PHE A 154 -11.41 -2.99 14.18
CA PHE A 154 -11.31 -1.58 13.83
C PHE A 154 -12.66 -0.85 13.91
N HIS A 155 -13.77 -1.57 14.12
CA HIS A 155 -15.13 -1.02 14.11
C HIS A 155 -15.69 -0.68 15.50
N ASP A 156 -14.93 -0.85 16.59
CA ASP A 156 -15.46 -0.83 17.96
C ASP A 156 -15.91 0.54 18.48
N TYR A 157 -15.41 1.69 17.94
CA TYR A 157 -15.57 2.97 18.65
C TYR A 157 -16.18 4.11 17.84
N PHE A 158 -16.28 4.01 16.53
CA PHE A 158 -16.47 5.16 15.64
C PHE A 158 -17.87 5.26 15.03
N PHE A 159 -18.86 4.76 15.73
CA PHE A 159 -20.26 4.80 15.29
C PHE A 159 -20.85 6.23 15.27
N PRO A 160 -21.76 6.58 14.33
CA PRO A 160 -22.29 5.70 13.27
C PRO A 160 -21.35 5.62 12.06
N PHE A 161 -21.26 4.42 11.48
CA PHE A 161 -20.53 4.21 10.22
C PHE A 161 -21.38 4.57 9.00
N PRO A 162 -20.77 5.01 7.86
CA PRO A 162 -21.47 5.17 6.60
C PRO A 162 -22.08 3.85 6.12
N GLU A 163 -23.34 3.89 5.70
CA GLU A 163 -24.04 2.74 5.13
C GLU A 163 -23.55 2.37 3.72
N GLY A 164 -23.92 1.16 3.26
CA GLY A 164 -23.68 0.70 1.90
C GLY A 164 -22.35 -0.03 1.74
N PHE A 165 -21.96 -0.84 2.73
CA PHE A 165 -20.87 -1.81 2.65
C PHE A 165 -21.35 -3.17 3.10
N ARG A 166 -20.88 -4.24 2.42
CA ARG A 166 -21.06 -5.64 2.82
C ARG A 166 -19.75 -6.39 2.59
N TYR A 167 -19.55 -7.46 3.35
CA TYR A 167 -18.30 -8.20 3.36
C TYR A 167 -18.52 -9.62 2.85
N ALA A 168 -17.62 -10.09 1.99
CA ALA A 168 -17.56 -11.45 1.49
C ALA A 168 -16.24 -12.11 1.90
N ASP A 169 -16.18 -13.43 1.87
CA ASP A 169 -14.96 -14.15 2.15
C ASP A 169 -14.02 -14.12 0.93
N ALA A 170 -12.73 -13.96 1.19
CA ALA A 170 -11.71 -14.00 0.15
C ALA A 170 -11.60 -15.40 -0.44
N ASN A 171 -11.42 -15.50 -1.77
CA ASN A 171 -11.33 -16.75 -2.52
C ASN A 171 -12.60 -17.60 -2.49
N ASP A 172 -13.76 -17.00 -2.18
CA ASP A 172 -15.08 -17.64 -2.17
C ASP A 172 -16.08 -16.81 -3.00
N LEU A 173 -16.34 -17.25 -4.23
CA LEU A 173 -17.29 -16.58 -5.14
C LEU A 173 -18.73 -16.72 -4.65
N ASP A 174 -19.09 -17.84 -4.04
CA ASP A 174 -20.44 -18.08 -3.52
C ASP A 174 -20.73 -17.09 -2.38
N SER A 175 -19.73 -16.79 -1.54
CA SER A 175 -19.83 -15.76 -0.50
C SER A 175 -20.07 -14.36 -1.11
N VAL A 176 -19.40 -14.01 -2.22
CA VAL A 176 -19.63 -12.74 -2.94
C VAL A 176 -21.06 -12.69 -3.48
N GLU A 177 -21.55 -13.77 -4.08
CA GLU A 177 -22.92 -13.85 -4.60
C GLU A 177 -23.99 -13.81 -3.50
N ALA A 178 -23.73 -14.43 -2.36
CA ALA A 178 -24.66 -14.49 -1.22
C ALA A 178 -24.94 -13.12 -0.61
N VAL A 179 -23.93 -12.23 -0.56
CA VAL A 179 -24.09 -10.86 -0.04
C VAL A 179 -24.49 -9.85 -1.10
N ALA A 180 -24.56 -10.26 -2.38
CA ALA A 180 -24.93 -9.41 -3.49
C ALA A 180 -26.43 -9.07 -3.49
N GLY A 181 -26.74 -7.80 -3.81
CA GLY A 181 -28.10 -7.33 -4.00
C GLY A 181 -28.19 -6.40 -5.21
N HIS A 182 -29.41 -6.01 -5.59
CA HIS A 182 -29.60 -5.05 -6.69
C HIS A 182 -29.13 -3.64 -6.37
N ASP A 183 -28.86 -3.37 -5.13
CA ASP A 183 -28.27 -2.13 -4.64
C ASP A 183 -26.74 -2.06 -4.76
N VAL A 184 -26.08 -3.13 -5.19
CA VAL A 184 -24.61 -3.18 -5.35
C VAL A 184 -24.18 -2.41 -6.60
N CYS A 185 -23.16 -1.56 -6.44
CA CYS A 185 -22.56 -0.78 -7.51
C CYS A 185 -21.12 -1.18 -7.84
N ALA A 186 -20.42 -1.82 -6.91
CA ALA A 186 -19.01 -2.16 -7.08
C ALA A 186 -18.56 -3.30 -6.14
N VAL A 187 -17.45 -3.94 -6.51
CA VAL A 187 -16.65 -4.79 -5.62
C VAL A 187 -15.28 -4.13 -5.47
N MET A 188 -14.77 -4.03 -4.24
CA MET A 188 -13.50 -3.39 -3.90
C MET A 188 -12.63 -4.33 -3.06
N PHE A 189 -11.38 -4.57 -3.49
CA PHE A 189 -10.45 -5.42 -2.75
C PHE A 189 -8.99 -5.14 -3.08
N GLU A 190 -8.09 -5.65 -2.20
CA GLU A 190 -6.65 -5.76 -2.42
C GLU A 190 -6.37 -7.10 -3.13
N LEU A 191 -5.46 -7.14 -4.10
CA LEU A 191 -5.02 -8.41 -4.73
C LEU A 191 -4.14 -9.26 -3.81
N ILE A 192 -3.51 -8.61 -2.82
CA ILE A 192 -2.83 -9.23 -1.69
C ILE A 192 -3.26 -8.48 -0.45
N GLN A 193 -3.97 -9.11 0.45
CA GLN A 193 -4.40 -8.50 1.71
C GLN A 193 -3.21 -8.27 2.62
N GLY A 194 -2.69 -7.04 2.62
CA GLY A 194 -1.42 -6.70 3.26
C GLY A 194 -1.48 -6.78 4.78
N GLU A 195 -2.43 -6.10 5.39
CA GLU A 195 -2.62 -6.06 6.85
C GLU A 195 -3.24 -7.34 7.41
N GLY A 196 -4.00 -8.07 6.59
CA GLY A 196 -4.59 -9.37 6.92
C GLY A 196 -3.57 -10.51 7.08
N GLY A 197 -2.32 -10.30 6.64
CA GLY A 197 -1.26 -11.31 6.76
C GLY A 197 -0.48 -11.59 5.48
N VAL A 198 -0.48 -10.67 4.53
CA VAL A 198 0.09 -10.84 3.18
C VAL A 198 -0.52 -12.07 2.49
N LEU A 199 -1.83 -12.01 2.26
CA LEU A 199 -2.62 -13.11 1.69
C LEU A 199 -2.95 -12.81 0.22
N PRO A 200 -2.23 -13.39 -0.76
CA PRO A 200 -2.58 -13.27 -2.17
C PRO A 200 -3.94 -13.90 -2.46
N LEU A 201 -4.75 -13.23 -3.27
CA LEU A 201 -5.98 -13.81 -3.77
C LEU A 201 -5.71 -14.78 -4.94
N ASP A 202 -6.52 -15.80 -5.04
CA ASP A 202 -6.44 -16.77 -6.13
C ASP A 202 -6.80 -16.12 -7.47
N ARG A 203 -6.00 -16.40 -8.51
CA ARG A 203 -6.24 -15.84 -9.86
C ARG A 203 -7.62 -16.22 -10.41
N ALA A 204 -8.07 -17.46 -10.15
CA ALA A 204 -9.38 -17.93 -10.57
C ALA A 204 -10.51 -17.15 -9.90
N PHE A 205 -10.40 -16.88 -8.60
CA PHE A 205 -11.36 -16.04 -7.86
C PHE A 205 -11.40 -14.62 -8.41
N VAL A 206 -10.22 -14.00 -8.58
CA VAL A 206 -10.12 -12.61 -9.08
C VAL A 206 -10.72 -12.48 -10.50
N SER A 207 -10.44 -13.44 -11.38
CA SER A 207 -11.05 -13.50 -12.72
C SER A 207 -12.57 -13.67 -12.66
N ALA A 208 -13.06 -14.58 -11.82
CA ALA A 208 -14.50 -14.80 -11.67
C ALA A 208 -15.24 -13.58 -11.11
N VAL A 209 -14.63 -12.86 -10.16
CA VAL A 209 -15.19 -11.58 -9.66
C VAL A 209 -15.20 -10.52 -10.74
N ALA A 210 -14.15 -10.43 -11.56
CA ALA A 210 -14.09 -9.49 -12.69
C ALA A 210 -15.22 -9.77 -13.70
N ASP A 211 -15.42 -11.05 -14.09
CA ASP A 211 -16.50 -11.47 -14.98
C ASP A 211 -17.88 -11.19 -14.37
N LEU A 212 -18.03 -11.39 -13.05
CA LEU A 212 -19.27 -11.08 -12.34
C LEU A 212 -19.56 -9.57 -12.35
N CYS A 213 -18.53 -8.73 -12.16
CA CYS A 213 -18.64 -7.27 -12.24
C CYS A 213 -19.11 -6.84 -13.62
N GLU A 214 -18.52 -7.37 -14.69
CA GLU A 214 -18.94 -7.09 -16.07
C GLU A 214 -20.40 -7.49 -16.31
N LYS A 215 -20.77 -8.73 -15.94
CA LYS A 215 -22.13 -9.29 -16.12
C LYS A 215 -23.20 -8.51 -15.36
N ARG A 216 -22.88 -8.00 -14.17
CA ARG A 216 -23.82 -7.29 -13.28
C ARG A 216 -23.77 -5.77 -13.44
N ASP A 217 -22.87 -5.27 -14.30
CA ASP A 217 -22.55 -3.84 -14.45
C ASP A 217 -22.16 -3.20 -13.08
N TRP A 218 -21.35 -3.92 -12.33
CA TRP A 218 -20.65 -3.38 -11.17
C TRP A 218 -19.30 -2.83 -11.58
N LEU A 219 -18.75 -1.90 -10.81
CA LEU A 219 -17.36 -1.49 -11.00
C LEU A 219 -16.40 -2.44 -10.26
N LEU A 220 -15.33 -2.80 -10.93
CA LEU A 220 -14.20 -3.52 -10.34
C LEU A 220 -13.19 -2.50 -9.81
N LEU A 221 -13.05 -2.42 -8.49
CA LEU A 221 -12.20 -1.46 -7.79
C LEU A 221 -11.04 -2.19 -7.13
N ILE A 222 -9.80 -1.85 -7.49
CA ILE A 222 -8.61 -2.49 -6.93
C ILE A 222 -7.84 -1.51 -6.06
N ASP A 223 -7.65 -1.88 -4.80
CA ASP A 223 -6.77 -1.16 -3.88
C ASP A 223 -5.32 -1.62 -4.07
N GLU A 224 -4.53 -0.78 -4.73
CA GLU A 224 -3.10 -0.99 -4.99
C GLU A 224 -2.21 -0.10 -4.10
N VAL A 225 -2.75 0.38 -3.00
CA VAL A 225 -2.00 1.25 -2.07
C VAL A 225 -0.75 0.56 -1.54
N GLN A 226 -0.82 -0.76 -1.30
CA GLN A 226 0.33 -1.51 -0.81
C GLN A 226 1.00 -2.38 -1.89
N THR A 227 0.24 -2.91 -2.83
CA THR A 227 0.71 -3.83 -3.87
C THR A 227 1.33 -3.12 -5.07
N GLY A 228 0.98 -1.85 -5.28
CA GLY A 228 1.41 -1.07 -6.44
C GLY A 228 2.84 -0.55 -6.37
N VAL A 229 3.21 0.18 -7.40
CA VAL A 229 4.48 0.89 -7.56
C VAL A 229 5.70 -0.03 -7.44
N GLY A 230 5.63 -1.17 -8.15
CA GLY A 230 6.76 -2.10 -8.25
C GLY A 230 6.85 -3.13 -7.12
N ARG A 231 6.11 -2.99 -6.03
CA ARG A 231 6.23 -3.83 -4.82
C ARG A 231 6.12 -5.33 -5.10
N THR A 232 5.25 -5.73 -6.01
CA THR A 232 5.00 -7.13 -6.38
C THR A 232 5.80 -7.59 -7.60
N GLY A 233 6.69 -6.75 -8.15
CA GLY A 233 7.45 -7.06 -9.37
C GLY A 233 6.71 -6.72 -10.67
N SER A 234 5.62 -5.96 -10.59
CA SER A 234 4.99 -5.22 -11.69
C SER A 234 4.67 -3.82 -11.22
N LEU A 235 4.42 -2.87 -12.14
CA LEU A 235 4.10 -1.52 -11.71
C LEU A 235 2.84 -1.51 -10.84
N PHE A 236 1.81 -2.26 -11.24
CA PHE A 236 0.62 -2.55 -10.43
C PHE A 236 0.34 -4.06 -10.48
N ALA A 237 -0.09 -4.65 -9.36
CA ALA A 237 -0.31 -6.08 -9.26
C ALA A 237 -1.42 -6.58 -10.20
N PHE A 238 -2.44 -5.77 -10.49
CA PHE A 238 -3.52 -6.15 -11.41
C PHE A 238 -3.00 -6.55 -12.81
N GLN A 239 -1.85 -6.00 -13.24
CA GLN A 239 -1.22 -6.37 -14.52
C GLN A 239 -0.76 -7.83 -14.51
N GLN A 240 -0.31 -8.35 -13.37
CA GLN A 240 0.06 -9.76 -13.22
C GLN A 240 -1.17 -10.68 -13.15
N TYR A 241 -2.30 -10.18 -12.63
CA TYR A 241 -3.56 -10.93 -12.58
C TYR A 241 -4.28 -10.97 -13.93
N GLY A 242 -3.89 -10.11 -14.88
CA GLY A 242 -4.48 -10.07 -16.23
C GLY A 242 -5.91 -9.52 -16.25
N ILE A 243 -6.27 -8.70 -15.27
CA ILE A 243 -7.59 -8.03 -15.19
C ILE A 243 -7.49 -6.57 -15.61
N THR A 244 -8.63 -5.99 -15.97
CA THR A 244 -8.75 -4.56 -16.29
C THR A 244 -9.71 -3.90 -15.30
N PRO A 245 -9.21 -3.28 -14.21
CA PRO A 245 -10.05 -2.60 -13.24
C PRO A 245 -10.75 -1.36 -13.81
N ASP A 246 -11.93 -1.03 -13.27
CA ASP A 246 -12.60 0.24 -13.58
C ASP A 246 -11.96 1.42 -12.83
N ALA A 247 -11.44 1.18 -11.62
CA ALA A 247 -10.62 2.15 -10.88
C ALA A 247 -9.56 1.47 -10.02
N VAL A 248 -8.44 2.16 -9.82
CA VAL A 248 -7.29 1.68 -9.04
C VAL A 248 -6.83 2.79 -8.11
N SER A 249 -6.84 2.56 -6.81
CA SER A 249 -6.21 3.47 -5.84
C SER A 249 -4.73 3.15 -5.68
N PHE A 250 -3.92 4.17 -5.39
CA PHE A 250 -2.48 4.04 -5.17
C PHE A 250 -1.99 5.09 -4.16
N ALA A 251 -0.92 4.77 -3.44
CA ALA A 251 -0.21 5.68 -2.55
C ALA A 251 1.17 5.10 -2.18
N LYS A 252 1.57 5.21 -0.91
CA LYS A 252 2.80 4.63 -0.34
C LYS A 252 4.03 4.85 -1.22
N GLY A 253 4.47 3.84 -1.94
CA GLY A 253 5.69 3.85 -2.73
C GLY A 253 5.77 4.88 -3.84
N ILE A 254 4.65 5.49 -4.26
CA ILE A 254 4.58 6.35 -5.45
C ILE A 254 5.46 7.60 -5.38
N ALA A 255 5.61 8.20 -4.20
CA ALA A 255 6.44 9.39 -4.02
C ALA A 255 7.68 9.14 -3.14
N GLY A 256 8.05 7.87 -2.91
CA GLY A 256 9.32 7.48 -2.28
C GLY A 256 9.54 8.00 -0.86
N GLY A 257 8.49 8.38 -0.12
CA GLY A 257 8.57 8.91 1.24
C GLY A 257 7.65 10.10 1.51
N LEU A 258 7.19 10.81 0.47
CA LEU A 258 6.29 11.95 0.63
C LEU A 258 4.81 11.51 0.59
N PRO A 259 3.91 12.22 1.33
CA PRO A 259 2.48 12.03 1.22
C PRO A 259 1.99 12.31 -0.20
N PHE A 260 1.57 11.27 -0.90
CA PHE A 260 1.06 11.33 -2.27
C PHE A 260 0.26 10.06 -2.58
N GLY A 261 -0.83 10.20 -3.30
CA GLY A 261 -1.66 9.07 -3.71
C GLY A 261 -2.76 9.52 -4.63
N GLY A 262 -3.76 8.67 -4.86
CA GLY A 262 -4.89 9.01 -5.71
C GLY A 262 -5.65 7.80 -6.20
N VAL A 263 -6.48 8.04 -7.21
CA VAL A 263 -7.24 7.03 -7.93
C VAL A 263 -7.08 7.25 -9.43
N MET A 264 -6.74 6.18 -10.15
CA MET A 264 -6.82 6.12 -11.61
C MET A 264 -8.17 5.53 -12.02
N ALA A 265 -8.70 6.01 -13.14
CA ALA A 265 -9.95 5.52 -13.71
C ALA A 265 -9.74 4.96 -15.13
N SER A 266 -10.49 3.90 -15.47
CA SER A 266 -10.60 3.38 -16.81
C SER A 266 -11.38 4.35 -17.74
N GLU A 267 -11.41 4.07 -19.04
CA GLU A 267 -12.20 4.88 -19.98
C GLU A 267 -13.70 4.89 -19.63
N LYS A 268 -14.23 3.78 -19.08
CA LYS A 268 -15.61 3.68 -18.59
C LYS A 268 -15.92 4.72 -17.50
N CYS A 269 -14.94 5.04 -16.66
CA CYS A 269 -15.10 5.95 -15.53
C CYS A 269 -14.49 7.35 -15.75
N ARG A 270 -13.90 7.62 -16.93
CA ARG A 270 -13.13 8.83 -17.24
C ARG A 270 -13.83 10.14 -16.86
N ASN A 271 -15.13 10.24 -17.11
CA ASN A 271 -15.90 11.47 -16.97
C ASN A 271 -16.83 11.47 -15.75
N VAL A 272 -16.64 10.53 -14.81
CA VAL A 272 -17.48 10.44 -13.61
C VAL A 272 -17.25 11.64 -12.69
N PHE A 273 -15.99 11.97 -12.42
CA PHE A 273 -15.70 13.20 -11.71
C PHE A 273 -15.65 14.40 -12.68
N THR A 274 -16.40 15.43 -12.33
CA THR A 274 -16.43 16.72 -13.02
C THR A 274 -16.14 17.84 -12.02
N ALA A 275 -15.95 19.07 -12.51
CA ALA A 275 -15.65 20.21 -11.65
C ALA A 275 -16.66 20.34 -10.50
N GLY A 276 -16.16 20.42 -9.26
CA GLY A 276 -16.97 20.56 -8.05
C GLY A 276 -17.49 19.26 -7.43
N THR A 277 -17.33 18.08 -8.08
CA THR A 277 -17.84 16.81 -7.54
C THR A 277 -16.94 16.17 -6.50
N HIS A 278 -15.64 16.42 -6.58
CA HIS A 278 -14.65 16.03 -5.59
C HIS A 278 -13.44 16.97 -5.67
N GLY A 279 -12.61 16.99 -4.62
CA GLY A 279 -11.46 17.88 -4.57
C GLY A 279 -10.56 17.63 -3.37
N THR A 280 -9.35 18.18 -3.44
CA THR A 280 -8.35 18.19 -2.38
C THR A 280 -7.47 19.42 -2.52
N THR A 281 -7.00 19.96 -1.39
CA THR A 281 -6.11 21.14 -1.42
C THR A 281 -4.71 20.76 -1.88
N PHE A 282 -4.13 19.68 -1.33
CA PHE A 282 -2.72 19.32 -1.52
C PHE A 282 -2.49 18.20 -2.55
N GLY A 283 -3.52 17.46 -2.94
CA GLY A 283 -3.39 16.32 -3.84
C GLY A 283 -2.78 16.73 -5.18
N GLY A 284 -1.70 16.03 -5.57
CA GLY A 284 -0.96 16.34 -6.78
C GLY A 284 -0.01 17.54 -6.65
N ASN A 285 0.35 17.94 -5.42
CA ASN A 285 1.28 19.08 -5.24
C ASN A 285 2.58 18.88 -6.03
N PRO A 286 3.22 19.98 -6.51
CA PRO A 286 4.36 19.91 -7.39
C PRO A 286 5.56 19.12 -6.81
N VAL A 287 5.82 19.19 -5.51
CA VAL A 287 6.95 18.51 -4.87
C VAL A 287 6.70 17.00 -4.84
N GLY A 288 5.51 16.57 -4.39
CA GLY A 288 5.12 15.16 -4.43
C GLY A 288 5.06 14.59 -5.85
N ALA A 289 4.59 15.41 -6.81
CA ALA A 289 4.56 15.03 -8.23
C ALA A 289 5.96 14.86 -8.83
N ALA A 290 6.92 15.72 -8.49
CA ALA A 290 8.32 15.58 -8.91
C ALA A 290 8.97 14.33 -8.31
N ALA A 291 8.73 14.07 -7.02
CA ALA A 291 9.16 12.84 -6.36
C ALA A 291 8.57 11.59 -7.03
N ALA A 292 7.26 11.61 -7.34
CA ALA A 292 6.59 10.51 -8.03
C ALA A 292 7.10 10.29 -9.47
N CYS A 293 7.41 11.36 -10.20
CA CYS A 293 8.07 11.24 -11.50
C CYS A 293 9.43 10.52 -11.38
N CYS A 294 10.26 10.90 -10.39
CA CYS A 294 11.54 10.24 -10.15
C CYS A 294 11.36 8.74 -9.84
N VAL A 295 10.41 8.38 -8.98
CA VAL A 295 10.10 6.97 -8.70
C VAL A 295 9.70 6.22 -9.97
N LEU A 296 8.77 6.78 -10.75
CA LEU A 296 8.30 6.15 -11.99
C LEU A 296 9.39 6.04 -13.05
N ASP A 297 10.32 6.99 -13.12
CA ASP A 297 11.46 6.94 -14.06
C ASP A 297 12.51 5.90 -13.65
N THR A 298 12.65 5.64 -12.33
CA THR A 298 13.58 4.64 -11.82
C THR A 298 13.05 3.21 -11.97
N ILE A 299 11.73 3.01 -11.81
CA ILE A 299 11.11 1.68 -11.86
C ILE A 299 10.78 1.31 -13.32
N ASP A 300 11.76 0.86 -14.08
CA ASP A 300 11.61 0.27 -15.42
C ASP A 300 11.34 -1.26 -15.36
N GLN A 301 11.31 -1.92 -16.50
CA GLN A 301 11.04 -3.37 -16.55
C GLN A 301 12.17 -4.19 -15.92
N ASP A 302 13.42 -3.83 -16.18
CA ASP A 302 14.58 -4.52 -15.59
C ASP A 302 14.60 -4.39 -14.08
N PHE A 303 14.21 -3.22 -13.56
CA PHE A 303 14.03 -3.00 -12.13
C PHE A 303 12.94 -3.91 -11.54
N LEU A 304 11.79 -4.00 -12.21
CA LEU A 304 10.67 -4.85 -11.78
C LEU A 304 11.03 -6.34 -11.76
N ASP A 305 11.80 -6.81 -12.75
CA ASP A 305 12.26 -8.20 -12.79
C ASP A 305 13.24 -8.50 -11.64
N LYS A 306 14.15 -7.57 -11.32
CA LYS A 306 15.01 -7.67 -10.13
C LYS A 306 14.23 -7.70 -8.82
N VAL A 307 13.10 -7.00 -8.71
CA VAL A 307 12.21 -7.08 -7.53
C VAL A 307 11.64 -8.48 -7.35
N LYS A 308 11.26 -9.15 -8.44
CA LYS A 308 10.81 -10.56 -8.38
C LYS A 308 11.93 -11.49 -7.91
N GLU A 309 13.12 -11.37 -8.53
CA GLU A 309 14.29 -12.17 -8.18
C GLU A 309 14.68 -12.03 -6.70
N LYS A 310 14.72 -10.80 -6.19
CA LYS A 310 15.00 -10.51 -4.78
C LYS A 310 13.94 -11.11 -3.85
N GLY A 311 12.66 -11.02 -4.23
CA GLY A 311 11.56 -11.61 -3.47
C GLY A 311 11.65 -13.13 -3.42
N ASP A 312 11.93 -13.78 -4.55
CA ASP A 312 12.13 -15.23 -4.63
C ASP A 312 13.34 -15.67 -3.81
N TYR A 313 14.43 -14.91 -3.90
CA TYR A 313 15.63 -15.16 -3.08
C TYR A 313 15.32 -15.12 -1.59
N LEU A 314 14.71 -14.04 -1.09
CA LEU A 314 14.39 -13.91 0.33
C LEU A 314 13.49 -15.03 0.82
N ARG A 315 12.42 -15.37 0.09
CA ARG A 315 11.51 -16.45 0.47
C ARG A 315 12.23 -17.80 0.52
N THR A 316 13.00 -18.12 -0.51
CA THR A 316 13.76 -19.37 -0.57
C THR A 316 14.77 -19.49 0.58
N GLN A 317 15.49 -18.41 0.90
CA GLN A 317 16.46 -18.44 2.00
C GLN A 317 15.78 -18.57 3.36
N ILE A 318 14.65 -17.88 3.59
CA ILE A 318 13.91 -17.95 4.86
C ILE A 318 13.39 -19.38 5.08
N GLU A 319 12.77 -19.98 4.06
CA GLU A 319 12.25 -21.36 4.16
C GLU A 319 13.37 -22.40 4.36
N ALA A 320 14.53 -22.18 3.75
CA ALA A 320 15.68 -23.06 3.91
C ALA A 320 16.36 -23.00 5.29
N MET A 321 16.03 -21.99 6.12
CA MET A 321 16.59 -21.87 7.47
C MET A 321 16.01 -22.88 8.46
N ASP A 322 14.82 -23.41 8.21
CA ASP A 322 14.10 -24.37 9.06
C ASP A 322 13.99 -23.90 10.53
N ILE A 323 13.59 -22.63 10.72
CA ILE A 323 13.47 -22.03 12.05
C ILE A 323 12.14 -22.45 12.69
N PRO A 324 12.14 -23.08 13.87
CA PRO A 324 10.94 -23.69 14.45
C PRO A 324 9.75 -22.75 14.67
N CYS A 325 10.01 -21.45 14.92
CA CYS A 325 8.95 -20.45 15.11
C CYS A 325 8.48 -19.76 13.84
N LEU A 326 9.01 -20.14 12.67
CA LEU A 326 8.60 -19.62 11.37
C LEU A 326 8.03 -20.75 10.50
N GLY A 327 6.88 -20.51 9.91
CA GLY A 327 6.25 -21.40 8.93
C GLY A 327 6.52 -20.97 7.48
N LYS A 328 5.54 -21.22 6.61
CA LYS A 328 5.64 -20.93 5.18
C LYS A 328 5.70 -19.42 4.90
N THR A 329 6.43 -19.08 3.84
CA THR A 329 6.39 -17.75 3.27
C THR A 329 5.27 -17.63 2.22
N ARG A 330 4.79 -16.41 1.99
CA ARG A 330 3.77 -16.08 0.99
C ARG A 330 3.94 -14.65 0.48
N GLY A 331 3.27 -14.29 -0.61
CA GLY A 331 3.33 -12.97 -1.21
C GLY A 331 3.92 -12.96 -2.61
N MET A 332 4.22 -11.78 -3.14
CA MET A 332 4.77 -11.55 -4.50
C MET A 332 5.84 -10.47 -4.45
N GLY A 333 6.91 -10.65 -5.22
CA GLY A 333 8.03 -9.70 -5.22
C GLY A 333 8.55 -9.45 -3.81
N LEU A 334 8.76 -8.19 -3.46
CA LEU A 334 9.22 -7.75 -2.13
C LEU A 334 8.07 -7.40 -1.16
N MET A 335 6.92 -8.04 -1.33
CA MET A 335 5.83 -8.08 -0.34
C MET A 335 5.74 -9.50 0.20
N ILE A 336 6.37 -9.75 1.34
CA ILE A 336 6.57 -11.10 1.88
C ILE A 336 5.90 -11.21 3.26
N GLY A 337 5.02 -12.19 3.41
CA GLY A 337 4.48 -12.63 4.68
C GLY A 337 5.16 -13.90 5.15
N ILE A 338 5.40 -14.01 6.44
CA ILE A 338 5.96 -15.21 7.08
C ILE A 338 4.98 -15.65 8.15
N GLU A 339 4.55 -16.90 8.07
CA GLU A 339 3.73 -17.50 9.11
C GLU A 339 4.54 -17.61 10.41
N VAL A 340 3.92 -17.27 11.53
CA VAL A 340 4.52 -17.45 12.87
C VAL A 340 3.86 -18.66 13.50
N THR A 341 4.69 -19.57 14.01
CA THR A 341 4.31 -20.82 14.67
C THR A 341 4.85 -20.85 16.09
N GLY A 342 4.28 -21.73 16.95
CA GLY A 342 4.70 -21.84 18.36
C GLY A 342 4.10 -20.78 19.26
N ASP A 343 4.68 -20.59 20.46
CA ASP A 343 4.06 -19.83 21.57
C ASP A 343 4.37 -18.32 21.56
N ARG A 344 5.40 -17.89 20.81
CA ARG A 344 5.78 -16.47 20.71
C ARG A 344 4.88 -15.75 19.72
N THR A 345 4.43 -14.57 20.12
CA THR A 345 3.66 -13.69 19.22
C THR A 345 4.57 -13.07 18.13
N ASN A 346 3.98 -12.73 16.99
CA ASN A 346 4.68 -12.01 15.92
C ASN A 346 5.31 -10.69 16.41
N ARG A 347 4.68 -10.01 17.39
CA ARG A 347 5.20 -8.78 17.97
C ARG A 347 6.46 -9.03 18.83
N GLU A 348 6.49 -10.11 19.60
CA GLU A 348 7.68 -10.51 20.37
C GLU A 348 8.84 -10.89 19.45
N LEU A 349 8.55 -11.58 18.33
CA LEU A 349 9.58 -11.89 17.33
C LEU A 349 10.11 -10.61 16.66
N ALA A 350 9.22 -9.69 16.26
CA ALA A 350 9.62 -8.41 15.66
C ALA A 350 10.44 -7.54 16.63
N ALA A 351 10.11 -7.55 17.91
CA ALA A 351 10.86 -6.83 18.93
C ALA A 351 12.27 -7.42 19.11
N ALA A 352 12.38 -8.75 19.20
CA ALA A 352 13.68 -9.43 19.29
C ALA A 352 14.55 -9.15 18.06
N LEU A 353 13.97 -9.16 16.86
CA LEU A 353 14.70 -8.82 15.63
C LEU A 353 15.20 -7.38 15.66
N ALA A 354 14.38 -6.42 16.11
CA ALA A 354 14.78 -5.03 16.24
C ALA A 354 15.93 -4.85 17.26
N GLU A 355 15.93 -5.59 18.39
CA GLU A 355 17.03 -5.59 19.34
C GLU A 355 18.35 -6.05 18.69
N HIS A 356 18.30 -6.94 17.70
CA HIS A 356 19.47 -7.46 16.99
C HIS A 356 19.77 -6.77 15.66
N GLY A 357 19.06 -5.67 15.32
CA GLY A 357 19.38 -4.84 14.16
C GLY A 357 18.62 -5.18 12.88
N LEU A 358 17.46 -5.88 12.97
CA LEU A 358 16.57 -6.09 11.83
C LEU A 358 15.18 -5.51 12.13
N LEU A 359 14.77 -4.52 11.34
CA LEU A 359 13.42 -3.97 11.44
C LEU A 359 12.47 -4.75 10.52
N CYS A 360 11.39 -5.28 11.07
CA CYS A 360 10.30 -5.90 10.30
C CYS A 360 8.94 -5.50 10.86
N LEU A 361 7.88 -5.84 10.13
CA LEU A 361 6.49 -5.51 10.47
C LEU A 361 5.76 -6.77 10.93
N THR A 362 4.61 -6.55 11.57
CA THR A 362 3.60 -7.59 11.82
C THR A 362 2.44 -7.40 10.85
N ALA A 363 1.79 -8.51 10.45
CA ALA A 363 0.56 -8.48 9.67
C ALA A 363 -0.31 -9.69 10.01
N GLY A 364 -1.56 -9.46 10.44
CA GLY A 364 -2.38 -10.53 11.00
C GLY A 364 -1.61 -11.27 12.10
N PRO A 365 -1.52 -12.61 12.07
CA PRO A 365 -0.74 -13.40 13.02
C PRO A 365 0.74 -13.56 12.64
N GLY A 366 1.18 -13.07 11.46
CA GLY A 366 2.51 -13.31 10.89
C GLY A 366 3.46 -12.11 10.96
N LEU A 367 4.69 -12.31 10.50
CA LEU A 367 5.63 -11.24 10.18
C LEU A 367 5.44 -10.80 8.73
N ARG A 368 5.75 -9.53 8.45
CA ARG A 368 5.70 -8.95 7.10
C ARG A 368 6.99 -8.22 6.79
N LEU A 369 7.57 -8.53 5.63
CA LEU A 369 8.75 -7.88 5.11
C LEU A 369 8.37 -7.06 3.87
N LEU A 370 8.72 -5.78 3.89
CA LEU A 370 8.50 -4.80 2.83
C LEU A 370 9.78 -3.97 2.61
N PRO A 371 10.96 -4.57 2.37
CA PRO A 371 12.18 -3.81 2.25
C PRO A 371 12.10 -2.76 1.13
N PRO A 372 12.95 -1.73 1.12
CA PRO A 372 13.15 -0.88 -0.05
C PRO A 372 13.39 -1.73 -1.30
N LEU A 373 12.81 -1.34 -2.46
CA LEU A 373 12.93 -2.12 -3.70
C LEU A 373 14.38 -2.15 -4.23
N VAL A 374 15.16 -1.15 -3.84
CA VAL A 374 16.59 -1.04 -4.16
C VAL A 374 17.50 -1.91 -3.29
N ILE A 375 16.97 -2.56 -2.26
CA ILE A 375 17.76 -3.37 -1.32
C ILE A 375 18.81 -4.20 -2.06
N SER A 376 20.07 -4.14 -1.58
CA SER A 376 21.20 -4.87 -2.16
C SER A 376 21.24 -6.32 -1.69
N GLN A 377 22.01 -7.15 -2.39
CA GLN A 377 22.27 -8.53 -1.97
C GLN A 377 22.92 -8.57 -0.59
N GLU A 378 23.88 -7.69 -0.33
CA GLU A 378 24.59 -7.62 0.97
C GLU A 378 23.62 -7.29 2.12
N GLU A 379 22.71 -6.32 1.92
CA GLU A 379 21.69 -5.97 2.92
C GLU A 379 20.70 -7.11 3.15
N MET A 380 20.28 -7.81 2.09
CA MET A 380 19.44 -9.01 2.23
C MET A 380 20.14 -10.09 3.05
N ASP A 381 21.38 -10.40 2.74
CA ASP A 381 22.16 -11.43 3.42
C ASP A 381 22.41 -11.08 4.89
N LYS A 382 22.70 -9.81 5.19
CA LYS A 382 22.80 -9.32 6.59
C LYS A 382 21.48 -9.49 7.34
N GLY A 383 20.37 -9.06 6.74
CA GLY A 383 19.05 -9.20 7.35
C GLY A 383 18.67 -10.67 7.60
N LEU A 384 18.94 -11.55 6.63
CA LEU A 384 18.73 -13.00 6.77
C LEU A 384 19.61 -13.62 7.88
N ALA A 385 20.87 -13.19 7.99
CA ALA A 385 21.77 -13.64 9.05
C ALA A 385 21.25 -13.22 10.45
N ILE A 386 20.79 -11.97 10.60
CA ILE A 386 20.18 -11.49 11.85
C ILE A 386 18.92 -12.30 12.17
N LEU A 387 18.03 -12.51 11.19
CA LEU A 387 16.80 -13.29 11.35
C LEU A 387 17.13 -14.71 11.86
N LYS A 388 18.07 -15.39 11.21
CA LYS A 388 18.50 -16.73 11.59
C LYS A 388 19.08 -16.76 13.02
N ASN A 389 20.06 -15.89 13.31
CA ASN A 389 20.76 -15.92 14.58
C ASN A 389 19.87 -15.52 15.78
N THR A 390 18.81 -14.76 15.53
CA THR A 390 17.90 -14.28 16.59
C THR A 390 16.78 -15.27 16.88
N LEU A 391 16.33 -16.03 15.88
CA LEU A 391 15.11 -16.84 15.98
C LEU A 391 15.39 -18.36 15.98
N SER A 392 16.63 -18.81 15.70
CA SER A 392 17.02 -20.23 15.77
C SER A 392 17.11 -20.76 17.20
#